data_cecb8ee4a72658de286cb5b5474679bb
#
_entry.id   cecb8ee4a72658de286cb5b5474679bb
#
_cell.length_a   1.000
_cell.length_b   1.000
_cell.length_c   1.000
_cell.angle_alpha   90.00
_cell.angle_beta   90.00
_cell.angle_gamma   90.00
#
_symmetry.space_group_name_H-M   'P 1'
#
loop_
_entity.id
_entity.type
_entity.pdbx_description
1 polymer ?
#
loop_
_entity_poly.entity_id
_entity_poly.type
_entity_poly.pdbx_seq_one_letter_code
_entity_poly.pdbx_strand_id
1 'polypeptide(L)'
;ETNKKGRTRKDHGAEKRLVVAGFRVVDRGIHAPYTHIPMSESATMDVSDLVKEMGKRAQNAARELAILSTDQKNAALGTLADLLLERSDLILAENRKDLQRAEKNGISGALYDRLKLTPERIRNMAEGVRDVISLPDPVGEEIERLKPRAGLDIRKVRVPLGVVGIIYESRPNVTIDCAILCLKSGNATLLRG
;
A
#
# COMPACT_ATOMS: atom_id res chain seq x y z
N GLU A 1 38.44 1.97 47.57
CA GLU A 1 37.09 1.38 47.48
C GLU A 1 36.22 2.24 46.56
N THR A 2 36.14 1.89 45.30
CA THR A 2 35.40 2.64 44.28
C THR A 2 34.29 1.77 43.73
N ASN A 3 33.07 2.18 44.00
CA ASN A 3 31.84 1.52 43.60
C ASN A 3 31.46 1.93 42.18
N LYS A 4 31.70 1.06 41.17
CA LYS A 4 31.25 1.22 39.81
C LYS A 4 29.82 0.70 39.66
N LYS A 5 28.82 1.59 39.70
CA LYS A 5 27.47 1.27 39.25
C LYS A 5 27.40 1.32 37.72
N GLY A 6 27.33 0.15 37.10
CA GLY A 6 27.05 0.00 35.70
C GLY A 6 25.62 0.46 35.37
N ARG A 7 25.49 1.51 34.57
CA ARG A 7 24.23 1.88 33.93
C ARG A 7 24.07 1.04 32.65
N THR A 8 23.27 0.02 32.71
CA THR A 8 22.78 -0.66 31.51
C THR A 8 21.84 0.31 30.73
N ARG A 9 22.31 0.78 29.61
CA ARG A 9 21.44 1.43 28.60
C ARG A 9 20.40 0.40 28.17
N LYS A 10 19.14 0.61 28.54
CA LYS A 10 18.00 -0.02 27.87
C LYS A 10 17.92 0.58 26.48
N ASP A 11 18.34 -0.19 25.48
CA ASP A 11 17.99 0.06 24.10
C ASP A 11 16.46 -0.02 23.99
N HIS A 12 15.83 1.16 23.91
CA HIS A 12 14.47 1.25 23.47
C HIS A 12 14.52 1.04 21.95
N GLY A 13 14.30 -0.21 21.53
CA GLY A 13 14.11 -0.55 20.13
C GLY A 13 13.04 0.36 19.55
N ALA A 14 13.46 1.30 18.72
CA ALA A 14 12.55 2.12 17.94
C ALA A 14 11.75 1.17 17.04
N GLU A 15 10.49 0.91 17.40
CA GLU A 15 9.55 0.21 16.51
C GLU A 15 9.52 0.94 15.17
N LYS A 16 10.13 0.34 14.17
CA LYS A 16 10.03 0.83 12.79
C LYS A 16 8.60 0.58 12.31
N ARG A 17 7.82 1.64 12.27
CA ARG A 17 6.42 1.63 11.84
C ARG A 17 6.38 2.01 10.38
N LEU A 18 6.06 1.05 9.53
CA LEU A 18 5.78 1.30 8.12
C LEU A 18 4.26 1.32 7.92
N VAL A 19 3.73 2.46 7.48
CA VAL A 19 2.31 2.59 7.10
C VAL A 19 2.23 2.57 5.57
N VAL A 20 1.89 1.41 5.03
CA VAL A 20 1.71 1.25 3.58
C VAL A 20 0.23 1.14 3.29
N ALA A 21 -0.35 2.11 2.61
CA ALA A 21 -1.72 2.05 2.06
C ALA A 21 -2.75 1.36 2.99
N GLY A 22 -2.78 1.73 4.29
CA GLY A 22 -3.64 1.08 5.29
C GLY A 22 -3.02 -0.14 5.98
N PHE A 23 -1.81 -0.55 5.65
CA PHE A 23 -1.07 -1.62 6.33
C PHE A 23 -0.01 -1.03 7.26
N ARG A 24 0.00 -1.49 8.51
CA ARG A 24 1.03 -1.16 9.50
C ARG A 24 1.96 -2.36 9.62
N VAL A 25 3.19 -2.25 9.17
CA VAL A 25 4.21 -3.28 9.36
C VAL A 25 4.88 -3.04 10.71
N VAL A 26 4.72 -3.97 11.64
CA VAL A 26 5.40 -4.00 12.93
C VAL A 26 6.26 -5.27 12.98
N ASP A 27 7.43 -5.22 13.60
CA ASP A 27 8.48 -6.26 13.64
C ASP A 27 8.03 -7.69 14.07
N ARG A 28 6.78 -7.93 14.38
CA ARG A 28 6.22 -9.24 14.77
C ARG A 28 4.85 -9.55 14.16
N GLY A 29 4.63 -9.17 12.94
CA GLY A 29 3.39 -9.48 12.23
C GLY A 29 2.70 -8.21 11.71
N ILE A 30 2.17 -8.32 10.51
CA ILE A 30 1.33 -7.28 9.95
C ILE A 30 0.01 -7.34 10.68
N HIS A 31 -0.16 -6.49 11.68
CA HIS A 31 -1.48 -6.09 12.08
C HIS A 31 -1.92 -5.01 11.10
N ALA A 32 -2.79 -5.39 10.16
CA ALA A 32 -3.57 -4.40 9.46
C ALA A 32 -4.45 -3.69 10.49
N PRO A 33 -4.18 -2.46 10.86
CA PRO A 33 -5.28 -1.60 11.14
C PRO A 33 -5.77 -1.23 9.73
N TYR A 34 -6.61 -2.05 9.17
CA TYR A 34 -7.69 -1.53 8.39
C TYR A 34 -8.24 -0.43 9.30
N THR A 35 -7.83 0.79 9.09
CA THR A 35 -8.56 1.90 9.66
C THR A 35 -9.80 2.01 8.80
N HIS A 36 -10.63 0.98 8.93
CA HIS A 36 -12.04 1.08 8.82
C HIS A 36 -12.39 2.25 9.72
N ILE A 37 -12.77 3.38 9.15
CA ILE A 37 -13.48 4.38 9.92
C ILE A 37 -14.71 3.61 10.37
N PRO A 38 -14.89 3.39 11.69
CA PRO A 38 -16.01 2.58 12.16
C PRO A 38 -17.26 3.14 11.53
N MET A 39 -18.12 2.30 10.98
CA MET A 39 -19.39 2.75 10.38
C MET A 39 -20.21 3.64 11.35
N SER A 40 -19.99 3.51 12.66
CA SER A 40 -20.54 4.38 13.69
C SER A 40 -19.99 5.82 13.67
N GLU A 41 -18.74 6.05 13.27
CA GLU A 41 -18.18 7.40 13.13
C GLU A 41 -18.46 7.98 11.73
N SER A 42 -18.50 7.14 10.69
CA SER A 42 -18.85 7.60 9.34
C SER A 42 -20.31 7.98 9.17
N ALA A 43 -21.21 7.47 10.02
CA ALA A 43 -22.65 7.78 9.97
C ALA A 43 -22.98 9.21 10.42
N THR A 44 -22.03 9.93 11.03
CA THR A 44 -22.20 11.31 11.52
C THR A 44 -21.35 12.35 10.78
N MET A 45 -20.40 11.92 9.95
CA MET A 45 -19.57 12.83 9.15
C MET A 45 -20.21 13.10 7.78
N ASP A 46 -20.19 14.37 7.36
CA ASP A 46 -20.48 14.71 5.97
C ASP A 46 -19.47 14.04 5.03
N VAL A 47 -19.93 13.59 3.86
CA VAL A 47 -19.07 12.92 2.84
C VAL A 47 -17.88 13.78 2.47
N SER A 48 -18.06 15.10 2.41
CA SER A 48 -16.97 16.07 2.13
C SER A 48 -15.88 16.01 3.21
N ASP A 49 -16.27 15.94 4.48
CA ASP A 49 -15.31 15.91 5.59
C ASP A 49 -14.61 14.55 5.69
N LEU A 50 -15.31 13.46 5.39
CA LEU A 50 -14.72 12.13 5.26
C LEU A 50 -13.61 12.13 4.18
N VAL A 51 -13.90 12.65 3.00
CA VAL A 51 -12.93 12.71 1.89
C VAL A 51 -11.75 13.60 2.23
N LYS A 52 -11.97 14.75 2.89
CA LYS A 52 -10.88 15.63 3.37
C LYS A 52 -9.97 14.92 4.37
N GLU A 53 -10.54 14.18 5.31
CA GLU A 53 -9.76 13.42 6.30
C GLU A 53 -8.96 12.29 5.64
N MET A 54 -9.56 11.54 4.73
CA MET A 54 -8.85 10.54 3.93
C MET A 54 -7.68 11.18 3.15
N GLY A 55 -7.90 12.36 2.55
CA GLY A 55 -6.88 13.11 1.83
C GLY A 55 -5.71 13.53 2.72
N LYS A 56 -5.97 14.07 3.92
CA LYS A 56 -4.93 14.43 4.89
C LYS A 56 -4.10 13.22 5.31
N ARG A 57 -4.74 12.09 5.59
CA ARG A 57 -4.05 10.84 5.96
C ARG A 57 -3.19 10.32 4.81
N ALA A 58 -3.71 10.37 3.58
CA ALA A 58 -2.95 9.99 2.39
C ALA A 58 -1.74 10.90 2.16
N GLN A 59 -1.86 12.22 2.38
CA GLN A 59 -0.73 13.14 2.29
C GLN A 59 0.36 12.84 3.32
N ASN A 60 -0.01 12.52 4.56
CA ASN A 60 0.96 12.13 5.58
C ASN A 60 1.67 10.83 5.21
N ALA A 61 0.93 9.82 4.77
CA ALA A 61 1.50 8.56 4.28
C ALA A 61 2.43 8.78 3.08
N ALA A 62 2.06 9.65 2.14
CA ALA A 62 2.89 9.96 0.97
C ALA A 62 4.26 10.56 1.36
N ARG A 63 4.33 11.39 2.39
CA ARG A 63 5.60 11.94 2.90
C ARG A 63 6.51 10.85 3.47
N GLU A 64 5.94 9.88 4.18
CA GLU A 64 6.68 8.73 4.70
C GLU A 64 7.14 7.80 3.56
N LEU A 65 6.27 7.53 2.59
CA LEU A 65 6.57 6.66 1.44
C LEU A 65 7.68 7.23 0.54
N ALA A 66 7.72 8.56 0.38
CA ALA A 66 8.67 9.23 -0.50
C ALA A 66 10.14 9.05 -0.07
N ILE A 67 10.39 8.76 1.20
CA ILE A 67 11.74 8.61 1.78
C ILE A 67 12.11 7.15 2.05
N LEU A 68 11.24 6.19 1.73
CA LEU A 68 11.54 4.77 1.91
C LEU A 68 12.62 4.30 0.91
N SER A 69 13.53 3.48 1.41
CA SER A 69 14.48 2.78 0.54
C SER A 69 13.78 1.73 -0.32
N THR A 70 14.43 1.35 -1.42
CA THR A 70 13.99 0.25 -2.28
C THR A 70 13.77 -1.04 -1.48
N ASP A 71 14.69 -1.36 -0.56
CA ASP A 71 14.59 -2.57 0.26
C ASP A 71 13.37 -2.54 1.18
N GLN A 72 13.07 -1.39 1.79
CA GLN A 72 11.88 -1.24 2.63
C GLN A 72 10.58 -1.41 1.84
N LYS A 73 10.51 -0.82 0.63
CA LYS A 73 9.37 -1.00 -0.28
C LYS A 73 9.24 -2.45 -0.72
N ASN A 74 10.34 -3.08 -1.11
CA ASN A 74 10.35 -4.48 -1.54
C ASN A 74 9.99 -5.45 -0.40
N ALA A 75 10.45 -5.21 0.82
CA ALA A 75 10.07 -6.01 1.98
C ALA A 75 8.57 -5.92 2.28
N ALA A 76 7.99 -4.72 2.18
CA ALA A 76 6.55 -4.53 2.36
C ALA A 76 5.74 -5.25 1.26
N LEU A 77 6.18 -5.18 0.01
CA LEU A 77 5.56 -5.90 -1.10
C LEU A 77 5.68 -7.42 -0.92
N GLY A 78 6.85 -7.92 -0.50
CA GLY A 78 7.05 -9.34 -0.21
C GLY A 78 6.08 -9.86 0.85
N THR A 79 5.94 -9.11 1.94
CA THR A 79 4.97 -9.44 2.99
C THR A 79 3.53 -9.44 2.47
N LEU A 80 3.17 -8.50 1.57
CA LEU A 80 1.85 -8.49 0.93
C LEU A 80 1.62 -9.74 0.09
N ALA A 81 2.61 -10.17 -0.71
CA ALA A 81 2.52 -11.39 -1.52
C ALA A 81 2.28 -12.63 -0.66
N ASP A 82 3.01 -12.75 0.45
CA ASP A 82 2.86 -13.88 1.37
C ASP A 82 1.49 -13.87 2.07
N LEU A 83 1.02 -12.71 2.53
CA LEU A 83 -0.30 -12.56 3.14
C LEU A 83 -1.46 -12.85 2.19
N LEU A 84 -1.34 -12.53 0.90
CA LEU A 84 -2.36 -12.91 -0.10
C LEU A 84 -2.54 -14.43 -0.15
N LEU A 85 -1.45 -15.18 -0.05
CA LEU A 85 -1.49 -16.65 -0.05
C LEU A 85 -1.97 -17.20 1.29
N GLU A 86 -1.42 -16.72 2.41
CA GLU A 86 -1.79 -17.16 3.76
C GLU A 86 -3.26 -16.88 4.08
N ARG A 87 -3.80 -15.75 3.61
CA ARG A 87 -5.18 -15.34 3.87
C ARG A 87 -6.14 -15.66 2.73
N SER A 88 -5.72 -16.50 1.79
CA SER A 88 -6.52 -16.87 0.61
C SER A 88 -7.93 -17.32 0.97
N ASP A 89 -8.08 -18.19 1.98
CA ASP A 89 -9.39 -18.69 2.39
C ASP A 89 -10.31 -17.60 2.93
N LEU A 90 -9.75 -16.65 3.70
CA LEU A 90 -10.50 -15.50 4.19
C LEU A 90 -10.95 -14.60 3.03
N ILE A 91 -10.05 -14.30 2.09
CA ILE A 91 -10.34 -13.47 0.91
C ILE A 91 -11.44 -14.13 0.06
N LEU A 92 -11.35 -15.43 -0.17
CA LEU A 92 -12.36 -16.19 -0.91
C LEU A 92 -13.70 -16.23 -0.17
N ALA A 93 -13.70 -16.32 1.16
CA ALA A 93 -14.92 -16.29 1.96
C ALA A 93 -15.64 -14.94 1.85
N GLU A 94 -14.91 -13.82 1.91
CA GLU A 94 -15.50 -12.49 1.74
C GLU A 94 -15.96 -12.27 0.29
N ASN A 95 -15.17 -12.71 -0.70
CA ASN A 95 -15.57 -12.61 -2.10
C ASN A 95 -16.86 -13.39 -2.41
N ARG A 96 -17.10 -14.54 -1.77
CA ARG A 96 -18.38 -15.25 -1.90
C ARG A 96 -19.57 -14.40 -1.46
N LYS A 97 -19.44 -13.59 -0.42
CA LYS A 97 -20.49 -12.67 0.02
C LYS A 97 -20.76 -11.58 -1.03
N ASP A 98 -19.70 -11.09 -1.66
CA ASP A 98 -19.83 -10.09 -2.73
C ASP A 98 -20.52 -10.68 -3.96
N LEU A 99 -20.19 -11.91 -4.33
CA LEU A 99 -20.83 -12.63 -5.43
C LEU A 99 -22.32 -12.86 -5.17
N GLN A 100 -22.69 -13.25 -3.94
CA GLN A 100 -24.09 -13.39 -3.55
C GLN A 100 -24.87 -12.06 -3.63
N ARG A 101 -24.23 -10.94 -3.26
CA ARG A 101 -24.84 -9.60 -3.41
C ARG A 101 -24.98 -9.22 -4.88
N ALA A 102 -23.96 -9.51 -5.69
CA ALA A 102 -23.99 -9.26 -7.13
C ALA A 102 -25.13 -10.02 -7.82
N GLU A 103 -25.30 -11.31 -7.51
CA GLU A 103 -26.41 -12.13 -8.03
C GLU A 103 -27.78 -11.56 -7.65
N LYS A 104 -27.97 -11.16 -6.39
CA LYS A 104 -29.22 -10.52 -5.92
C LYS A 104 -29.52 -9.21 -6.64
N ASN A 105 -28.48 -8.51 -7.07
CA ASN A 105 -28.59 -7.26 -7.82
C ASN A 105 -28.66 -7.47 -9.35
N GLY A 106 -28.82 -8.71 -9.82
CA GLY A 106 -28.94 -9.04 -11.24
C GLY A 106 -27.65 -8.95 -12.04
N ILE A 107 -26.48 -8.87 -11.37
CA ILE A 107 -25.17 -8.85 -12.05
C ILE A 107 -24.85 -10.27 -12.49
N SER A 108 -24.55 -10.45 -13.77
CA SER A 108 -24.23 -11.74 -14.41
C SER A 108 -23.19 -11.59 -15.51
N GLY A 109 -22.80 -12.71 -16.13
CA GLY A 109 -21.89 -12.74 -17.27
C GLY A 109 -20.50 -12.18 -16.95
N ALA A 110 -19.99 -11.34 -17.84
CA ALA A 110 -18.61 -10.82 -17.74
C ALA A 110 -18.34 -9.97 -16.48
N LEU A 111 -19.33 -9.24 -15.99
CA LEU A 111 -19.18 -8.44 -14.75
C LEU A 111 -19.05 -9.33 -13.53
N TYR A 112 -19.85 -10.40 -13.46
CA TYR A 112 -19.76 -11.40 -12.40
C TYR A 112 -18.41 -12.12 -12.43
N ASP A 113 -17.93 -12.53 -13.60
CA ASP A 113 -16.63 -13.19 -13.73
C ASP A 113 -15.47 -12.27 -13.31
N ARG A 114 -15.55 -10.97 -13.60
CA ARG A 114 -14.55 -9.99 -13.16
C ARG A 114 -14.50 -9.83 -11.64
N LEU A 115 -15.64 -9.94 -10.96
CA LEU A 115 -15.72 -9.86 -9.51
C LEU A 115 -15.23 -11.13 -8.82
N LYS A 116 -15.36 -12.29 -9.48
CA LYS A 116 -15.06 -13.60 -8.92
C LYS A 116 -13.57 -13.79 -8.69
N LEU A 117 -13.19 -14.15 -7.48
CA LEU A 117 -11.86 -14.65 -7.15
C LEU A 117 -11.84 -16.18 -7.12
N THR A 118 -10.69 -16.74 -7.49
CA THR A 118 -10.35 -18.16 -7.37
C THR A 118 -8.99 -18.27 -6.69
N PRO A 119 -8.64 -19.44 -6.11
CA PRO A 119 -7.30 -19.66 -5.56
C PRO A 119 -6.18 -19.37 -6.57
N GLU A 120 -6.42 -19.67 -7.85
CA GLU A 120 -5.49 -19.37 -8.93
C GLU A 120 -5.34 -17.85 -9.16
N ARG A 121 -6.46 -17.11 -9.20
CA ARG A 121 -6.42 -15.64 -9.34
C ARG A 121 -5.68 -14.98 -8.17
N ILE A 122 -5.81 -15.50 -6.94
CA ILE A 122 -5.05 -15.01 -5.77
C ILE A 122 -3.56 -15.32 -5.93
N ARG A 123 -3.18 -16.53 -6.41
CA ARG A 123 -1.78 -16.85 -6.70
C ARG A 123 -1.20 -15.90 -7.76
N ASN A 124 -1.92 -15.66 -8.84
CA ASN A 124 -1.49 -14.74 -9.90
C ASN A 124 -1.32 -13.30 -9.36
N MET A 125 -2.18 -12.86 -8.43
CA MET A 125 -2.00 -11.58 -7.76
C MET A 125 -0.70 -11.54 -6.95
N ALA A 126 -0.40 -12.61 -6.19
CA ALA A 126 0.84 -12.70 -5.41
C ALA A 126 2.09 -12.76 -6.31
N GLU A 127 2.02 -13.43 -7.46
CA GLU A 127 3.07 -13.43 -8.47
C GLU A 127 3.27 -12.04 -9.07
N GLY A 128 2.20 -11.33 -9.44
CA GLY A 128 2.27 -9.94 -9.91
C GLY A 128 2.92 -8.99 -8.90
N VAL A 129 2.70 -9.21 -7.59
CA VAL A 129 3.43 -8.47 -6.56
C VAL A 129 4.94 -8.76 -6.62
N ARG A 130 5.34 -10.01 -6.80
CA ARG A 130 6.75 -10.41 -6.92
C ARG A 130 7.41 -9.86 -8.18
N ASP A 131 6.65 -9.80 -9.28
CA ASP A 131 7.11 -9.16 -10.52
C ASP A 131 7.43 -7.67 -10.29
N VAL A 132 6.55 -6.95 -9.58
CA VAL A 132 6.78 -5.54 -9.24
C VAL A 132 7.99 -5.37 -8.31
N ILE A 133 8.26 -6.31 -7.40
CA ILE A 133 9.49 -6.30 -6.58
C ILE A 133 10.73 -6.34 -7.47
N SER A 134 10.73 -7.15 -8.53
CA SER A 134 11.86 -7.32 -9.44
C SER A 134 12.17 -6.08 -10.29
N LEU A 135 11.19 -5.19 -10.47
CA LEU A 135 11.38 -3.96 -11.23
C LEU A 135 12.34 -3.00 -10.52
N PRO A 136 13.12 -2.21 -11.27
CA PRO A 136 13.94 -1.15 -10.68
C PRO A 136 13.04 -0.12 -9.97
N ASP A 137 13.57 0.46 -8.90
CA ASP A 137 12.88 1.55 -8.19
C ASP A 137 12.97 2.83 -9.03
N PRO A 138 11.84 3.43 -9.41
CA PRO A 138 11.88 4.63 -10.23
C PRO A 138 12.23 5.89 -9.43
N VAL A 139 12.12 5.87 -8.10
CA VAL A 139 12.35 7.05 -7.26
C VAL A 139 13.83 7.38 -7.18
N GLY A 140 14.20 8.59 -7.58
CA GLY A 140 15.59 9.03 -7.61
C GLY A 140 16.34 8.67 -8.89
N GLU A 141 15.71 7.97 -9.85
CA GLU A 141 16.31 7.69 -11.15
C GLU A 141 16.68 9.00 -11.86
N GLU A 142 17.95 9.13 -12.27
CA GLU A 142 18.42 10.27 -13.05
C GLU A 142 18.04 10.06 -14.53
N ILE A 143 17.17 10.93 -15.05
CA ILE A 143 16.69 10.88 -16.44
C ILE A 143 17.67 11.62 -17.36
N GLU A 144 18.23 12.74 -16.87
CA GLU A 144 19.05 13.64 -17.66
C GLU A 144 19.99 14.44 -16.75
N ARG A 145 21.20 14.70 -17.24
CA ARG A 145 22.17 15.54 -16.55
C ARG A 145 22.72 16.60 -17.50
N LEU A 146 22.56 17.86 -17.14
CA LEU A 146 23.02 19.00 -17.92
C LEU A 146 24.15 19.71 -17.18
N LYS A 147 25.25 20.01 -17.89
CA LYS A 147 26.36 20.81 -17.37
C LYS A 147 26.47 22.09 -18.17
N PRO A 148 25.67 23.12 -17.89
CA PRO A 148 25.78 24.40 -18.58
C PRO A 148 27.12 25.07 -18.27
N ARG A 149 27.55 25.99 -19.18
CA ARG A 149 28.85 26.69 -19.10
C ARG A 149 29.05 27.50 -17.80
N ALA A 150 27.98 27.78 -17.05
CA ALA A 150 28.02 28.51 -15.79
C ALA A 150 28.48 27.68 -14.57
N GLY A 151 28.98 26.47 -14.76
CA GLY A 151 29.47 25.62 -13.65
C GLY A 151 28.36 24.92 -12.80
N LEU A 152 27.10 25.05 -13.20
CA LEU A 152 25.99 24.34 -12.54
C LEU A 152 25.98 22.87 -12.94
N ASP A 153 25.59 22.01 -12.02
CA ASP A 153 25.29 20.58 -12.26
C ASP A 153 23.78 20.36 -12.08
N ILE A 154 23.05 20.32 -13.17
CA ILE A 154 21.60 20.18 -13.18
C ILE A 154 21.25 18.74 -13.45
N ARG A 155 20.51 18.10 -12.52
CA ARG A 155 20.02 16.72 -12.66
C ARG A 155 18.50 16.69 -12.70
N LYS A 156 17.95 16.03 -13.70
CA LYS A 156 16.52 15.74 -13.80
C LYS A 156 16.28 14.35 -13.23
N VAL A 157 15.59 14.27 -12.12
CA VAL A 157 15.34 13.01 -11.41
C VAL A 157 13.85 12.72 -11.29
N ARG A 158 13.48 11.44 -11.23
CA ARG A 158 12.11 11.02 -10.96
C ARG A 158 11.81 11.18 -9.46
N VAL A 159 10.63 11.73 -9.16
CA VAL A 159 10.12 11.90 -7.80
C VAL A 159 8.70 11.36 -7.72
N PRO A 160 8.24 10.91 -6.54
CA PRO A 160 6.84 10.50 -6.36
C PRO A 160 5.87 11.66 -6.65
N LEU A 161 4.68 11.32 -7.16
CA LEU A 161 3.58 12.29 -7.37
C LEU A 161 2.97 12.74 -6.04
N GLY A 162 3.06 11.89 -5.02
CA GLY A 162 2.48 12.11 -3.70
C GLY A 162 1.26 11.21 -3.45
N VAL A 163 0.05 11.69 -3.68
CA VAL A 163 -1.19 10.92 -3.51
C VAL A 163 -1.84 10.67 -4.87
N VAL A 164 -2.16 9.43 -5.17
CA VAL A 164 -2.84 9.00 -6.40
C VAL A 164 -4.24 8.50 -6.05
N GLY A 165 -5.27 9.18 -6.55
CA GLY A 165 -6.66 8.71 -6.45
C GLY A 165 -7.01 7.84 -7.66
N ILE A 166 -7.54 6.64 -7.43
CA ILE A 166 -7.89 5.69 -8.48
C ILE A 166 -9.34 5.24 -8.28
N ILE A 167 -10.16 5.47 -9.31
CA ILE A 167 -11.55 5.00 -9.37
C ILE A 167 -11.59 3.91 -10.43
N TYR A 168 -12.09 2.74 -10.07
CA TYR A 168 -12.16 1.58 -10.95
C TYR A 168 -13.43 0.78 -10.74
N GLU A 169 -13.78 -0.05 -11.72
CA GLU A 169 -14.87 -1.01 -11.58
C GLU A 169 -14.49 -2.14 -10.60
N SER A 170 -15.50 -2.81 -10.06
CA SER A 170 -15.38 -3.91 -9.10
C SER A 170 -14.54 -5.07 -9.61
N ARG A 171 -13.23 -4.95 -9.50
CA ARG A 171 -12.21 -5.95 -9.85
C ARG A 171 -11.24 -6.10 -8.69
N PRO A 172 -11.32 -7.17 -7.90
CA PRO A 172 -10.47 -7.32 -6.71
C PRO A 172 -8.97 -7.27 -7.01
N ASN A 173 -8.52 -7.82 -8.15
CA ASN A 173 -7.11 -7.76 -8.55
C ASN A 173 -6.62 -6.32 -8.80
N VAL A 174 -7.46 -5.45 -9.37
CA VAL A 174 -7.07 -4.05 -9.64
C VAL A 174 -6.74 -3.30 -8.36
N THR A 175 -7.39 -3.64 -7.24
CA THR A 175 -7.05 -3.09 -5.92
C THR A 175 -5.57 -3.35 -5.58
N ILE A 176 -5.11 -4.57 -5.80
CA ILE A 176 -3.72 -4.96 -5.52
C ILE A 176 -2.78 -4.32 -6.53
N ASP A 177 -3.07 -4.41 -7.83
CA ASP A 177 -2.24 -3.88 -8.90
C ASP A 177 -1.98 -2.38 -8.70
N CYS A 178 -3.03 -1.61 -8.43
CA CYS A 178 -2.91 -0.18 -8.17
C CYS A 178 -2.10 0.13 -6.90
N ALA A 179 -2.34 -0.61 -5.81
CA ALA A 179 -1.66 -0.39 -4.54
C ALA A 179 -0.16 -0.67 -4.65
N ILE A 180 0.25 -1.78 -5.30
CA ILE A 180 1.65 -2.17 -5.40
C ILE A 180 2.46 -1.24 -6.31
N LEU A 181 1.88 -0.79 -7.42
CA LEU A 181 2.53 0.16 -8.32
C LEU A 181 2.71 1.53 -7.65
N CYS A 182 1.70 2.01 -6.93
CA CYS A 182 1.81 3.24 -6.16
C CYS A 182 2.90 3.13 -5.08
N LEU A 183 2.91 2.04 -4.31
CA LEU A 183 3.91 1.81 -3.27
C LEU A 183 5.33 1.75 -3.84
N LYS A 184 5.54 0.96 -4.91
CA LYS A 184 6.86 0.83 -5.56
C LYS A 184 7.38 2.19 -6.04
N SER A 185 6.50 3.04 -6.55
CA SER A 185 6.83 4.40 -7.01
C SER A 185 6.77 5.48 -5.92
N GLY A 186 6.68 5.08 -4.63
CA GLY A 186 6.73 5.99 -3.48
C GLY A 186 5.48 6.85 -3.28
N ASN A 187 4.33 6.44 -3.84
CA ASN A 187 3.08 7.17 -3.75
C ASN A 187 2.10 6.52 -2.77
N ALA A 188 1.38 7.34 -2.03
CA ALA A 188 0.17 6.90 -1.35
C ALA A 188 -1.00 6.79 -2.34
N THR A 189 -1.97 5.91 -2.05
CA THR A 189 -3.11 5.73 -2.94
C THR A 189 -4.44 5.80 -2.17
N LEU A 190 -5.44 6.40 -2.82
CA LEU A 190 -6.84 6.35 -2.42
C LEU A 190 -7.58 5.53 -3.47
N LEU A 191 -8.14 4.41 -3.06
CA LEU A 191 -8.81 3.46 -3.94
C LEU A 191 -10.32 3.52 -3.77
N ARG A 192 -11.05 3.58 -4.88
CA ARG A 192 -12.51 3.52 -4.95
C ARG A 192 -12.92 2.52 -6.02
N GLY A 193 -13.36 1.34 -5.57
CA GLY A 193 -13.93 0.28 -6.41
C GLY A 193 -15.45 0.19 -6.30
#